data_a96eb823594f2d6f004116da06df317b
#
_entry.id   a96eb823594f2d6f004116da06df317b
#
_cell.length_a   1.000
_cell.length_b   1.000
_cell.length_c   1.000
_cell.angle_alpha   90.00
_cell.angle_beta   90.00
_cell.angle_gamma   90.00
#
_symmetry.space_group_name_H-M   'P 1'
#
loop_
_entity.id
_entity.type
_entity.pdbx_description
1 polymer ?
#
loop_
_entity_poly.entity_id
_entity_poly.type
_entity_poly.pdbx_seq_one_letter_code
_entity_poly.pdbx_strand_id
1 'polypeptide(L)'
;MILEKFILFRNKRLPKSHVFKADFAYDEHFHALKIDDEHFSINAIHLKSDKPKGIVFFLHGTLNHIQYHIPLCYEFLHNNFDVYLLDYPTYGKSKGKINETYLYKIAQHVYDECMKNERSKYVNYTKKIIVGRSLGTALASNLATKATADELILITPYYNMPDLIGHLLKKKKPAKLKNYFPNHEHVPNVKIPITIFHGTKDRLIPHSIAEKLKQHLKPTDLFVTLPNSTHFNVHLHDDYKKKIKNILS
;
A
#
# COMPACT_ATOMS: atom_id res chain seq x y z
N MET A 1 17.83 -4.64 -16.31
CA MET A 1 16.62 -5.49 -16.27
C MET A 1 16.62 -6.48 -15.08
N ILE A 2 17.63 -7.32 -14.88
CA ILE A 2 17.72 -8.25 -13.73
C ILE A 2 17.88 -7.47 -12.42
N LEU A 3 18.78 -6.50 -12.36
CA LEU A 3 19.05 -5.66 -11.18
C LEU A 3 17.80 -4.90 -10.72
N GLU A 4 16.99 -4.39 -11.64
CA GLU A 4 15.73 -3.69 -11.35
C GLU A 4 14.75 -4.58 -10.59
N LYS A 5 14.56 -5.83 -11.04
CA LYS A 5 13.70 -6.80 -10.34
C LYS A 5 14.17 -7.08 -8.91
N PHE A 6 15.47 -7.24 -8.70
CA PHE A 6 16.04 -7.49 -7.36
C PHE A 6 15.88 -6.30 -6.41
N ILE A 7 15.92 -5.09 -6.93
CA ILE A 7 15.75 -3.88 -6.11
C ILE A 7 14.27 -3.62 -5.80
N LEU A 8 13.39 -3.76 -6.82
CA LEU A 8 11.98 -3.39 -6.71
C LEU A 8 11.11 -4.48 -6.10
N PHE A 9 11.42 -5.76 -6.31
CA PHE A 9 10.54 -6.85 -5.93
C PHE A 9 11.28 -7.89 -5.08
N ARG A 10 11.30 -7.65 -3.77
CA ARG A 10 11.92 -8.54 -2.76
C ARG A 10 10.91 -9.54 -2.21
N ASN A 11 10.29 -10.27 -3.13
CA ASN A 11 9.23 -11.21 -2.85
C ASN A 11 9.74 -12.47 -2.14
N LYS A 12 8.87 -13.06 -1.32
CA LYS A 12 9.00 -14.43 -0.80
C LYS A 12 7.74 -15.21 -1.13
N ARG A 13 7.93 -16.49 -1.48
CA ARG A 13 6.83 -17.42 -1.74
C ARG A 13 6.36 -18.10 -0.47
N LEU A 14 5.08 -18.45 -0.46
CA LEU A 14 4.47 -19.30 0.55
C LEU A 14 3.90 -20.56 -0.10
N PRO A 15 3.92 -21.71 0.58
CA PRO A 15 3.20 -22.90 0.11
C PRO A 15 1.70 -22.65 0.14
N LYS A 16 0.94 -23.34 -0.72
CA LYS A 16 -0.53 -23.22 -0.75
C LYS A 16 -1.18 -23.55 0.59
N SER A 17 -0.60 -24.50 1.34
CA SER A 17 -1.05 -24.94 2.66
C SER A 17 -0.74 -23.96 3.79
N HIS A 18 -0.05 -22.86 3.53
CA HIS A 18 0.27 -21.88 4.58
C HIS A 18 -1.03 -21.30 5.18
N VAL A 19 -1.14 -21.34 6.50
CA VAL A 19 -2.19 -20.67 7.27
C VAL A 19 -1.61 -19.38 7.86
N PHE A 20 -2.26 -18.26 7.59
CA PHE A 20 -1.79 -16.97 8.11
C PHE A 20 -1.99 -16.91 9.62
N LYS A 21 -0.98 -16.38 10.33
CA LYS A 21 -1.04 -16.11 11.77
C LYS A 21 -1.49 -14.67 11.94
N ALA A 22 -2.64 -14.47 12.54
CA ALA A 22 -3.22 -13.17 12.86
C ALA A 22 -3.97 -13.26 14.19
N ASP A 23 -3.99 -12.15 14.96
CA ASP A 23 -4.74 -12.04 16.22
C ASP A 23 -6.23 -11.75 15.97
N PHE A 24 -6.60 -11.51 14.72
CA PHE A 24 -7.95 -11.25 14.27
C PHE A 24 -8.44 -12.35 13.32
N ALA A 25 -9.74 -12.60 13.31
CA ALA A 25 -10.35 -13.48 12.32
C ALA A 25 -10.12 -12.96 10.91
N TYR A 26 -9.98 -13.85 9.94
CA TYR A 26 -9.83 -13.48 8.55
C TYR A 26 -10.49 -14.49 7.60
N ASP A 27 -10.85 -14.00 6.42
CA ASP A 27 -11.15 -14.83 5.25
C ASP A 27 -10.00 -14.74 4.25
N GLU A 28 -9.67 -15.86 3.61
CA GLU A 28 -8.69 -15.91 2.54
C GLU A 28 -9.40 -15.96 1.19
N HIS A 29 -8.94 -15.13 0.24
CA HIS A 29 -9.52 -15.01 -1.09
C HIS A 29 -8.46 -15.23 -2.17
N PHE A 30 -8.91 -15.71 -3.34
CA PHE A 30 -8.11 -15.83 -4.54
C PHE A 30 -8.85 -15.18 -5.71
N HIS A 31 -8.34 -14.06 -6.20
CA HIS A 31 -8.89 -13.36 -7.35
C HIS A 31 -8.23 -13.88 -8.63
N ALA A 32 -9.03 -14.52 -9.48
CA ALA A 32 -8.59 -14.95 -10.80
C ALA A 32 -8.92 -13.85 -11.81
N LEU A 33 -7.92 -13.39 -12.55
CA LEU A 33 -8.15 -12.39 -13.59
C LEU A 33 -7.21 -12.61 -14.78
N LYS A 34 -7.67 -12.16 -15.95
CA LYS A 34 -6.87 -12.12 -17.17
C LYS A 34 -6.63 -10.65 -17.52
N ILE A 35 -5.38 -10.30 -17.77
CA ILE A 35 -4.98 -8.98 -18.25
C ILE A 35 -4.14 -9.21 -19.51
N ASP A 36 -4.61 -8.70 -20.64
CA ASP A 36 -4.07 -9.02 -21.95
C ASP A 36 -4.08 -10.56 -22.14
N ASP A 37 -2.97 -11.22 -22.47
CA ASP A 37 -2.86 -12.68 -22.58
C ASP A 37 -2.30 -13.36 -21.31
N GLU A 38 -2.12 -12.62 -20.22
CA GLU A 38 -1.56 -13.12 -18.98
C GLU A 38 -2.65 -13.48 -17.96
N HIS A 39 -2.49 -14.64 -17.33
CA HIS A 39 -3.37 -15.12 -16.27
C HIS A 39 -2.76 -14.86 -14.89
N PHE A 40 -3.59 -14.38 -13.97
CA PHE A 40 -3.24 -14.08 -12.59
C PHE A 40 -4.13 -14.82 -11.61
N SER A 41 -3.55 -15.21 -10.49
CA SER A 41 -4.28 -15.67 -9.30
C SER A 41 -3.72 -14.90 -8.11
N ILE A 42 -4.47 -13.96 -7.60
CA ILE A 42 -4.03 -13.02 -6.56
C ILE A 42 -4.62 -13.47 -5.22
N ASN A 43 -3.74 -13.84 -4.31
CA ASN A 43 -4.10 -14.15 -2.94
C ASN A 43 -4.32 -12.87 -2.15
N ALA A 44 -5.39 -12.83 -1.40
CA ALA A 44 -5.72 -11.74 -0.49
C ALA A 44 -6.29 -12.30 0.82
N ILE A 45 -6.20 -11.52 1.88
CA ILE A 45 -6.88 -11.78 3.14
C ILE A 45 -7.75 -10.59 3.53
N HIS A 46 -8.90 -10.89 4.10
CA HIS A 46 -9.80 -9.93 4.70
C HIS A 46 -9.76 -10.11 6.22
N LEU A 47 -8.96 -9.31 6.90
CA LEU A 47 -8.90 -9.26 8.37
C LEU A 47 -10.15 -8.55 8.90
N LYS A 48 -10.79 -9.14 9.90
CA LYS A 48 -12.10 -8.72 10.41
C LYS A 48 -11.98 -8.12 11.81
N SER A 49 -12.45 -6.89 11.98
CA SER A 49 -12.73 -6.36 13.31
C SER A 49 -14.09 -6.84 13.82
N ASP A 50 -14.32 -6.78 15.13
CA ASP A 50 -15.55 -7.27 15.76
C ASP A 50 -16.78 -6.41 15.39
N LYS A 51 -16.61 -5.09 15.32
CA LYS A 51 -17.67 -4.13 15.01
C LYS A 51 -17.21 -3.14 13.93
N PRO A 52 -17.04 -3.60 12.69
CA PRO A 52 -16.45 -2.77 11.65
C PRO A 52 -17.36 -1.60 11.26
N LYS A 53 -16.84 -0.39 11.34
CA LYS A 53 -17.47 0.85 10.85
C LYS A 53 -16.90 1.29 9.49
N GLY A 54 -15.75 0.76 9.10
CA GLY A 54 -15.12 1.08 7.84
C GLY A 54 -14.21 -0.05 7.37
N ILE A 55 -13.60 0.15 6.20
CA ILE A 55 -12.67 -0.78 5.58
C ILE A 55 -11.41 -0.07 5.09
N VAL A 56 -10.28 -0.70 5.28
CA VAL A 56 -8.97 -0.29 4.77
C VAL A 56 -8.53 -1.25 3.67
N PHE A 57 -8.24 -0.74 2.49
CA PHE A 57 -7.57 -1.48 1.43
C PHE A 57 -6.08 -1.18 1.48
N PHE A 58 -5.29 -2.17 1.89
CA PHE A 58 -3.88 -2.00 2.22
C PHE A 58 -2.96 -2.58 1.14
N LEU A 59 -2.17 -1.72 0.50
CA LEU A 59 -1.18 -2.05 -0.53
C LEU A 59 0.22 -2.01 0.08
N HIS A 60 0.82 -3.20 0.26
CA HIS A 60 2.06 -3.36 1.00
C HIS A 60 3.33 -2.95 0.22
N GLY A 61 4.46 -2.91 0.91
CA GLY A 61 5.76 -2.61 0.33
C GLY A 61 6.40 -3.80 -0.39
N THR A 62 7.64 -3.60 -0.84
CA THR A 62 8.38 -4.58 -1.65
C THR A 62 8.88 -5.81 -0.89
N LEU A 63 8.89 -5.80 0.44
CA LEU A 63 9.46 -6.88 1.24
C LEU A 63 8.43 -7.97 1.59
N ASN A 64 8.84 -9.24 1.48
CA ASN A 64 8.09 -10.42 1.93
C ASN A 64 6.70 -10.60 1.27
N HIS A 65 5.67 -10.92 2.05
CA HIS A 65 4.31 -11.29 1.69
C HIS A 65 3.34 -10.87 2.80
N ILE A 66 2.04 -11.07 2.61
CA ILE A 66 0.95 -10.70 3.54
C ILE A 66 1.32 -10.95 5.00
N GLN A 67 1.78 -12.16 5.37
CA GLN A 67 2.09 -12.52 6.76
C GLN A 67 3.00 -11.49 7.46
N TYR A 68 3.94 -10.91 6.73
CA TYR A 68 4.86 -9.91 7.28
C TYR A 68 4.17 -8.56 7.53
N HIS A 69 3.08 -8.29 6.79
CA HIS A 69 2.39 -7.00 6.84
C HIS A 69 1.16 -7.00 7.76
N ILE A 70 0.66 -8.16 8.21
CA ILE A 70 -0.49 -8.27 9.11
C ILE A 70 -0.33 -7.40 10.38
N PRO A 71 0.81 -7.40 11.09
CA PRO A 71 0.95 -6.57 12.29
C PRO A 71 0.81 -5.06 12.05
N LEU A 72 1.11 -4.58 10.82
CA LEU A 72 0.95 -3.17 10.45
C LEU A 72 -0.51 -2.75 10.29
N CYS A 73 -1.42 -3.72 10.26
CA CYS A 73 -2.86 -3.51 10.11
C CYS A 73 -3.58 -3.39 11.45
N TYR A 74 -2.93 -3.76 12.56
CA TYR A 74 -3.58 -3.85 13.86
C TYR A 74 -4.11 -2.50 14.36
N GLU A 75 -3.45 -1.39 14.05
CA GLU A 75 -3.96 -0.07 14.41
C GLU A 75 -5.34 0.21 13.79
N PHE A 76 -5.58 -0.23 12.56
CA PHE A 76 -6.87 -0.10 11.91
C PHE A 76 -7.92 -1.03 12.52
N LEU A 77 -7.56 -2.30 12.75
CA LEU A 77 -8.44 -3.31 13.33
C LEU A 77 -8.90 -2.95 14.74
N HIS A 78 -7.98 -2.47 15.60
CA HIS A 78 -8.29 -2.01 16.96
C HIS A 78 -9.20 -0.76 16.96
N ASN A 79 -9.25 0.00 15.87
CA ASN A 79 -10.14 1.14 15.70
C ASN A 79 -11.42 0.80 14.91
N ASN A 80 -11.80 -0.48 14.86
CA ASN A 80 -13.03 -0.97 14.21
C ASN A 80 -13.04 -0.78 12.69
N PHE A 81 -11.92 -0.97 12.02
CA PHE A 81 -11.87 -1.06 10.56
C PHE A 81 -11.43 -2.45 10.15
N ASP A 82 -12.18 -3.05 9.23
CA ASP A 82 -11.71 -4.23 8.52
C ASP A 82 -10.50 -3.86 7.65
N VAL A 83 -9.62 -4.83 7.38
CA VAL A 83 -8.46 -4.59 6.51
C VAL A 83 -8.38 -5.65 5.43
N TYR A 84 -8.31 -5.21 4.18
CA TYR A 84 -8.12 -6.07 3.02
C TYR A 84 -6.70 -5.91 2.48
N LEU A 85 -5.92 -7.00 2.53
CA LEU A 85 -4.55 -7.08 2.03
C LEU A 85 -4.46 -8.06 0.88
N LEU A 86 -3.64 -7.75 -0.13
CA LEU A 86 -3.32 -8.66 -1.21
C LEU A 86 -1.82 -8.85 -1.38
N ASP A 87 -1.40 -10.04 -1.79
CA ASP A 87 -0.06 -10.31 -2.29
C ASP A 87 0.02 -10.02 -3.78
N TYR A 88 1.04 -9.30 -4.21
CA TYR A 88 1.29 -9.06 -5.64
C TYR A 88 1.69 -10.34 -6.37
N PRO A 89 1.60 -10.39 -7.72
CA PRO A 89 2.14 -11.52 -8.48
C PRO A 89 3.57 -11.84 -8.03
N THR A 90 3.87 -13.11 -7.87
CA THR A 90 5.15 -13.64 -7.36
C THR A 90 5.37 -13.55 -5.85
N TYR A 91 4.52 -12.85 -5.09
CA TYR A 91 4.55 -12.80 -3.63
C TYR A 91 3.63 -13.87 -3.03
N GLY A 92 3.99 -14.39 -1.83
CA GLY A 92 3.19 -15.34 -1.08
C GLY A 92 2.62 -16.47 -1.92
N LYS A 93 1.30 -16.59 -1.94
CA LYS A 93 0.59 -17.60 -2.76
C LYS A 93 0.17 -17.08 -4.14
N SER A 94 0.35 -15.78 -4.44
CA SER A 94 -0.07 -15.16 -5.70
C SER A 94 0.75 -15.61 -6.89
N LYS A 95 0.12 -15.70 -8.06
CA LYS A 95 0.72 -16.14 -9.32
C LYS A 95 0.53 -15.09 -10.42
N GLY A 96 1.43 -15.09 -11.38
CA GLY A 96 1.40 -14.22 -12.56
C GLY A 96 2.72 -13.49 -12.77
N LYS A 97 2.79 -12.67 -13.81
CA LYS A 97 3.93 -11.80 -14.12
C LYS A 97 3.84 -10.51 -13.30
N ILE A 98 5.00 -9.94 -12.91
CA ILE A 98 5.06 -8.70 -12.16
C ILE A 98 5.69 -7.59 -12.99
N ASN A 99 4.97 -6.49 -13.15
CA ASN A 99 5.42 -5.19 -13.64
C ASN A 99 4.46 -4.10 -13.16
N GLU A 100 4.81 -2.85 -13.35
CA GLU A 100 4.03 -1.69 -12.91
C GLU A 100 2.61 -1.68 -13.46
N THR A 101 2.45 -1.87 -14.78
CA THR A 101 1.14 -1.85 -15.46
C THR A 101 0.19 -2.90 -14.90
N TYR A 102 0.70 -4.14 -14.72
CA TYR A 102 -0.10 -5.21 -14.14
C TYR A 102 -0.46 -4.94 -12.69
N LEU A 103 0.46 -4.37 -11.90
CA LEU A 103 0.18 -4.05 -10.50
C LEU A 103 -0.93 -3.01 -10.36
N TYR A 104 -0.98 -1.98 -11.19
CA TYR A 104 -2.09 -1.01 -11.19
C TYR A 104 -3.43 -1.64 -11.56
N LYS A 105 -3.46 -2.44 -12.64
CA LYS A 105 -4.68 -3.15 -13.07
C LYS A 105 -5.17 -4.15 -12.02
N ILE A 106 -4.27 -4.88 -11.38
CA ILE A 106 -4.57 -5.83 -10.30
C ILE A 106 -5.11 -5.10 -9.06
N ALA A 107 -4.47 -4.03 -8.63
CA ALA A 107 -4.92 -3.26 -7.47
C ALA A 107 -6.34 -2.73 -7.67
N GLN A 108 -6.65 -2.21 -8.87
CA GLN A 108 -8.00 -1.75 -9.21
C GLN A 108 -9.00 -2.92 -9.19
N HIS A 109 -8.69 -4.03 -9.88
CA HIS A 109 -9.59 -5.17 -9.95
C HIS A 109 -9.90 -5.76 -8.57
N VAL A 110 -8.86 -5.97 -7.74
CA VAL A 110 -9.05 -6.55 -6.40
C VAL A 110 -9.78 -5.57 -5.47
N TYR A 111 -9.55 -4.26 -5.62
CA TYR A 111 -10.33 -3.24 -4.91
C TYR A 111 -11.81 -3.31 -5.27
N ASP A 112 -12.14 -3.37 -6.55
CA ASP A 112 -13.52 -3.42 -7.02
C ASP A 112 -14.23 -4.69 -6.54
N GLU A 113 -13.55 -5.84 -6.57
CA GLU A 113 -14.06 -7.10 -6.03
C GLU A 113 -14.21 -7.06 -4.50
N CYS A 114 -13.27 -6.45 -3.78
CA CYS A 114 -13.37 -6.24 -2.34
C CYS A 114 -14.61 -5.43 -1.98
N MET A 115 -14.90 -4.36 -2.74
CA MET A 115 -16.08 -3.51 -2.50
C MET A 115 -17.40 -4.20 -2.84
N LYS A 116 -17.39 -5.26 -3.65
CA LYS A 116 -18.55 -6.11 -3.98
C LYS A 116 -18.70 -7.33 -3.08
N ASN A 117 -17.73 -7.62 -2.20
CA ASN A 117 -17.70 -8.80 -1.35
C ASN A 117 -18.97 -8.92 -0.49
N GLU A 118 -19.38 -10.18 -0.15
CA GLU A 118 -20.55 -10.48 0.67
C GLU A 118 -20.55 -9.71 2.01
N ARG A 119 -19.39 -9.63 2.70
CA ARG A 119 -19.30 -8.87 3.94
C ARG A 119 -19.61 -7.39 3.74
N SER A 120 -19.17 -6.78 2.63
CA SER A 120 -19.48 -5.38 2.31
C SER A 120 -20.95 -5.15 1.95
N LYS A 121 -21.71 -6.20 1.62
CA LYS A 121 -23.17 -6.12 1.43
C LYS A 121 -23.94 -6.11 2.75
N TYR A 122 -23.40 -6.77 3.79
CA TYR A 122 -24.07 -6.89 5.10
C TYR A 122 -23.52 -5.88 6.12
N VAL A 123 -22.30 -5.39 5.94
CA VAL A 123 -21.68 -4.37 6.77
C VAL A 123 -21.74 -3.02 6.04
N ASN A 124 -22.45 -2.07 6.62
CA ASN A 124 -22.46 -0.71 6.10
C ASN A 124 -21.17 0.01 6.49
N TYR A 125 -20.14 -0.11 5.66
CA TYR A 125 -18.90 0.63 5.85
C TYR A 125 -19.15 2.12 5.62
N THR A 126 -19.08 2.91 6.69
CA THR A 126 -19.28 4.37 6.65
C THR A 126 -18.04 5.09 6.11
N LYS A 127 -16.86 4.42 6.10
CA LYS A 127 -15.60 4.99 5.61
C LYS A 127 -14.75 3.95 4.89
N LYS A 128 -14.21 4.31 3.74
CA LYS A 128 -13.33 3.49 2.89
C LYS A 128 -11.98 4.18 2.76
N ILE A 129 -10.92 3.52 3.16
CA ILE A 129 -9.57 4.10 3.20
C ILE A 129 -8.65 3.29 2.32
N ILE A 130 -7.88 3.95 1.48
CA ILE A 130 -6.80 3.34 0.72
C ILE A 130 -5.48 3.64 1.43
N VAL A 131 -4.72 2.60 1.73
CA VAL A 131 -3.41 2.72 2.38
C VAL A 131 -2.33 2.15 1.48
N GLY A 132 -1.28 2.91 1.23
CA GLY A 132 -0.08 2.43 0.56
C GLY A 132 1.15 2.56 1.44
N ARG A 133 2.01 1.53 1.44
CA ARG A 133 3.29 1.57 2.16
C ARG A 133 4.45 1.33 1.21
N SER A 134 5.47 2.19 1.25
CA SER A 134 6.69 2.04 0.44
C SER A 134 6.35 1.88 -1.06
N LEU A 135 6.69 0.76 -1.72
CA LEU A 135 6.27 0.48 -3.10
C LEU A 135 4.76 0.66 -3.29
N GLY A 136 3.96 0.18 -2.35
CA GLY A 136 2.51 0.26 -2.40
C GLY A 136 1.94 1.68 -2.43
N THR A 137 2.74 2.71 -2.11
CA THR A 137 2.27 4.11 -2.16
C THR A 137 1.93 4.55 -3.58
N ALA A 138 2.69 4.13 -4.60
CA ALA A 138 2.37 4.44 -5.99
C ALA A 138 1.13 3.69 -6.48
N LEU A 139 0.92 2.46 -6.00
CA LEU A 139 -0.29 1.70 -6.31
C LEU A 139 -1.51 2.35 -5.66
N ALA A 140 -1.38 2.77 -4.40
CA ALA A 140 -2.44 3.43 -3.64
C ALA A 140 -2.80 4.80 -4.24
N SER A 141 -1.81 5.61 -4.58
CA SER A 141 -2.04 6.92 -5.20
C SER A 141 -2.69 6.79 -6.59
N ASN A 142 -2.25 5.83 -7.42
CA ASN A 142 -2.90 5.53 -8.70
C ASN A 142 -4.35 5.07 -8.50
N LEU A 143 -4.59 4.12 -7.59
CA LEU A 143 -5.92 3.61 -7.28
C LEU A 143 -6.84 4.75 -6.82
N ALA A 144 -6.39 5.61 -5.93
CA ALA A 144 -7.16 6.72 -5.36
C ALA A 144 -7.55 7.81 -6.38
N THR A 145 -6.92 7.84 -7.57
CA THR A 145 -7.37 8.73 -8.65
C THR A 145 -8.69 8.27 -9.30
N LYS A 146 -9.10 7.02 -9.11
CA LYS A 146 -10.21 6.36 -9.82
C LYS A 146 -11.24 5.73 -8.89
N ALA A 147 -10.81 5.23 -7.74
CA ALA A 147 -11.63 4.50 -6.80
C ALA A 147 -12.50 5.45 -5.94
N THR A 148 -13.67 4.97 -5.55
CA THR A 148 -14.49 5.65 -4.56
C THR A 148 -13.98 5.32 -3.16
N ALA A 149 -13.27 6.26 -2.56
CA ALA A 149 -12.73 6.18 -1.21
C ALA A 149 -12.84 7.55 -0.52
N ASP A 150 -12.66 7.57 0.80
CA ASP A 150 -12.82 8.78 1.61
C ASP A 150 -11.48 9.37 2.04
N GLU A 151 -10.41 8.56 2.09
CA GLU A 151 -9.08 8.98 2.53
C GLU A 151 -7.99 8.16 1.84
N LEU A 152 -6.87 8.80 1.52
CA LEU A 152 -5.64 8.14 1.07
C LEU A 152 -4.54 8.32 2.12
N ILE A 153 -3.97 7.23 2.60
CA ILE A 153 -2.84 7.24 3.53
C ILE A 153 -1.60 6.68 2.83
N LEU A 154 -0.53 7.47 2.79
CA LEU A 154 0.76 7.08 2.21
C LEU A 154 1.81 6.98 3.32
N ILE A 155 2.32 5.77 3.56
CA ILE A 155 3.32 5.48 4.59
C ILE A 155 4.68 5.31 3.93
N THR A 156 5.64 6.14 4.27
CA THR A 156 6.99 6.18 3.70
C THR A 156 7.01 6.19 2.16
N PRO A 157 6.30 7.15 1.51
CA PRO A 157 6.30 7.25 0.06
C PRO A 157 7.64 7.72 -0.48
N TYR A 158 7.84 7.54 -1.79
CA TYR A 158 8.92 8.10 -2.59
C TYR A 158 8.34 9.00 -3.70
N TYR A 159 9.15 9.82 -4.31
CA TYR A 159 8.74 10.74 -5.39
C TYR A 159 8.42 9.99 -6.69
N ASN A 160 9.40 9.26 -7.21
CA ASN A 160 9.29 8.23 -8.23
C ASN A 160 10.44 7.23 -8.07
N MET A 161 10.33 6.07 -8.69
CA MET A 161 11.34 5.01 -8.52
C MET A 161 12.69 5.36 -9.16
N PRO A 162 12.78 5.97 -10.37
CA PRO A 162 14.06 6.41 -10.93
C PRO A 162 14.82 7.38 -10.04
N ASP A 163 14.14 8.35 -9.43
CA ASP A 163 14.74 9.33 -8.51
C ASP A 163 15.29 8.64 -7.25
N LEU A 164 14.49 7.76 -6.64
CA LEU A 164 14.90 6.98 -5.47
C LEU A 164 16.14 6.12 -5.77
N ILE A 165 16.11 5.35 -6.85
CA ILE A 165 17.24 4.46 -7.19
C ILE A 165 18.46 5.28 -7.61
N GLY A 166 18.28 6.38 -8.32
CA GLY A 166 19.35 7.32 -8.66
C GLY A 166 20.04 7.83 -7.39
N HIS A 167 19.28 8.20 -6.37
CA HIS A 167 19.79 8.64 -5.07
C HIS A 167 20.56 7.50 -4.35
N LEU A 168 19.96 6.31 -4.24
CA LEU A 168 20.59 5.16 -3.58
C LEU A 168 21.90 4.73 -4.25
N LEU A 169 21.99 4.86 -5.57
CA LEU A 169 23.19 4.56 -6.34
C LEU A 169 24.17 5.74 -6.42
N LYS A 170 23.88 6.86 -5.73
CA LYS A 170 24.69 8.10 -5.74
C LYS A 170 24.96 8.62 -7.16
N LYS A 171 23.98 8.49 -8.06
CA LYS A 171 24.05 8.98 -9.43
C LYS A 171 23.55 10.43 -9.53
N LYS A 172 24.18 11.24 -10.39
CA LYS A 172 23.74 12.63 -10.66
C LYS A 172 22.39 12.72 -11.36
N LYS A 173 22.00 11.68 -12.12
CA LYS A 173 20.73 11.60 -12.86
C LYS A 173 19.90 10.42 -12.38
N PRO A 174 18.56 10.53 -12.45
CA PRO A 174 17.68 9.41 -12.15
C PRO A 174 18.02 8.16 -12.98
N ALA A 175 17.78 6.98 -12.42
CA ALA A 175 18.00 5.74 -13.11
C ALA A 175 16.96 5.55 -14.24
N LYS A 176 17.38 5.01 -15.39
CA LYS A 176 16.44 4.57 -16.44
C LYS A 176 15.87 3.21 -16.04
N LEU A 177 14.58 3.16 -15.76
CA LEU A 177 13.86 1.95 -15.33
C LEU A 177 12.67 1.70 -16.24
N LYS A 178 12.23 0.42 -16.32
CA LYS A 178 10.97 0.05 -16.97
C LYS A 178 9.76 0.32 -16.09
N ASN A 179 9.93 0.21 -14.76
CA ASN A 179 8.90 0.45 -13.78
C ASN A 179 9.16 1.80 -13.12
N TYR A 180 8.29 2.75 -13.38
CA TYR A 180 8.48 4.15 -13.01
C TYR A 180 7.87 4.52 -11.67
N PHE A 181 6.69 3.99 -11.39
CA PHE A 181 5.93 4.21 -10.14
C PHE A 181 5.88 5.69 -9.72
N PRO A 182 5.24 6.56 -10.48
CA PRO A 182 5.30 8.02 -10.33
C PRO A 182 4.30 8.55 -9.29
N ASN A 183 4.59 8.50 -8.00
CA ASN A 183 3.74 9.14 -6.99
C ASN A 183 3.48 10.62 -7.30
N HIS A 184 4.48 11.35 -7.80
CA HIS A 184 4.37 12.77 -8.12
C HIS A 184 3.42 13.10 -9.27
N GLU A 185 3.10 12.13 -10.13
CA GLU A 185 2.10 12.28 -11.18
C GLU A 185 0.70 11.89 -10.70
N HIS A 186 0.61 10.93 -9.77
CA HIS A 186 -0.67 10.46 -9.24
C HIS A 186 -1.23 11.39 -8.17
N VAL A 187 -0.41 11.80 -7.20
CA VAL A 187 -0.82 12.61 -6.03
C VAL A 187 -1.60 13.87 -6.42
N PRO A 188 -1.20 14.69 -7.41
CA PRO A 188 -1.97 15.87 -7.82
C PRO A 188 -3.38 15.57 -8.34
N ASN A 189 -3.61 14.34 -8.82
CA ASN A 189 -4.88 13.91 -9.41
C ASN A 189 -5.83 13.25 -8.40
N VAL A 190 -5.38 13.02 -7.16
CA VAL A 190 -6.21 12.46 -6.09
C VAL A 190 -7.13 13.55 -5.54
N LYS A 191 -8.44 13.30 -5.57
CA LYS A 191 -9.46 14.28 -5.13
C LYS A 191 -9.77 14.21 -3.63
N ILE A 192 -9.64 13.02 -3.05
CA ILE A 192 -9.85 12.78 -1.61
C ILE A 192 -8.68 13.31 -0.77
N PRO A 193 -8.88 13.57 0.54
CA PRO A 193 -7.78 13.95 1.43
C PRO A 193 -6.63 12.95 1.42
N ILE A 194 -5.40 13.46 1.51
CA ILE A 194 -4.18 12.66 1.57
C ILE A 194 -3.46 12.92 2.89
N THR A 195 -3.11 11.85 3.60
CA THR A 195 -2.20 11.94 4.74
C THR A 195 -0.92 11.14 4.46
N ILE A 196 0.22 11.83 4.46
CA ILE A 196 1.55 11.23 4.28
C ILE A 196 2.24 11.13 5.65
N PHE A 197 2.80 9.94 5.95
CA PHE A 197 3.66 9.71 7.11
C PHE A 197 5.07 9.37 6.68
N HIS A 198 6.09 10.06 7.21
CA HIS A 198 7.47 9.76 6.90
C HIS A 198 8.42 10.01 8.07
N GLY A 199 9.31 9.04 8.31
CA GLY A 199 10.29 9.10 9.39
C GLY A 199 11.56 9.86 9.00
N THR A 200 12.09 10.68 9.93
CA THR A 200 13.32 11.47 9.66
C THR A 200 14.59 10.63 9.57
N LYS A 201 14.57 9.39 10.12
CA LYS A 201 15.69 8.44 10.05
C LYS A 201 15.46 7.31 9.05
N ASP A 202 14.56 7.52 8.07
CA ASP A 202 14.38 6.55 6.98
C ASP A 202 15.62 6.54 6.07
N ARG A 203 16.35 5.41 6.09
CA ARG A 203 17.55 5.20 5.28
C ARG A 203 17.27 4.49 3.96
N LEU A 204 16.09 3.91 3.80
CA LEU A 204 15.67 3.27 2.54
C LEU A 204 15.10 4.30 1.57
N ILE A 205 14.20 5.14 2.05
CA ILE A 205 13.63 6.25 1.31
C ILE A 205 13.90 7.51 2.14
N PRO A 206 14.97 8.25 1.84
CA PRO A 206 15.29 9.46 2.60
C PRO A 206 14.12 10.43 2.67
N HIS A 207 13.89 11.02 3.85
CA HIS A 207 12.81 11.96 4.09
C HIS A 207 12.76 13.06 3.02
N SER A 208 13.92 13.56 2.58
CA SER A 208 14.04 14.60 1.54
C SER A 208 13.47 14.17 0.17
N ILE A 209 13.44 12.87 -0.13
CA ILE A 209 12.81 12.36 -1.37
C ILE A 209 11.30 12.41 -1.26
N ALA A 210 10.75 11.98 -0.13
CA ALA A 210 9.31 12.04 0.11
C ALA A 210 8.81 13.48 0.24
N GLU A 211 9.61 14.35 0.84
CA GLU A 211 9.29 15.75 1.05
C GLU A 211 9.04 16.51 -0.27
N LYS A 212 9.64 16.07 -1.38
CA LYS A 212 9.33 16.60 -2.72
C LYS A 212 7.85 16.47 -3.09
N LEU A 213 7.09 15.54 -2.46
CA LEU A 213 5.66 15.41 -2.71
C LEU A 213 4.85 16.58 -2.13
N LYS A 214 5.37 17.34 -1.15
CA LYS A 214 4.66 18.48 -0.53
C LYS A 214 4.17 19.50 -1.55
N GLN A 215 4.94 19.75 -2.62
CA GLN A 215 4.56 20.68 -3.67
C GLN A 215 3.33 20.25 -4.49
N HIS A 216 2.91 19.00 -4.36
CA HIS A 216 1.77 18.40 -5.07
C HIS A 216 0.54 18.21 -4.17
N LEU A 217 0.65 18.55 -2.89
CA LEU A 217 -0.42 18.38 -1.92
C LEU A 217 -1.41 19.55 -1.98
N LYS A 218 -2.68 19.25 -1.79
CA LYS A 218 -3.77 20.24 -1.65
C LYS A 218 -3.76 20.82 -0.23
N PRO A 219 -4.41 21.98 0.01
CA PRO A 219 -4.52 22.58 1.35
C PRO A 219 -5.14 21.66 2.42
N THR A 220 -5.97 20.67 2.00
CA THR A 220 -6.58 19.69 2.88
C THR A 220 -5.69 18.50 3.20
N ASP A 221 -4.59 18.34 2.49
CA ASP A 221 -3.67 17.21 2.64
C ASP A 221 -2.65 17.47 3.75
N LEU A 222 -2.12 16.40 4.33
CA LEU A 222 -1.19 16.47 5.44
C LEU A 222 0.10 15.71 5.13
N PHE A 223 1.23 16.33 5.47
CA PHE A 223 2.53 15.66 5.50
C PHE A 223 3.04 15.63 6.94
N VAL A 224 2.99 14.45 7.56
CA VAL A 224 3.35 14.22 8.96
C VAL A 224 4.79 13.70 9.01
N THR A 225 5.71 14.56 9.44
CA THR A 225 7.10 14.19 9.71
C THR A 225 7.19 13.55 11.09
N LEU A 226 7.75 12.33 11.16
CA LEU A 226 7.88 11.56 12.40
C LEU A 226 9.34 11.57 12.87
N PRO A 227 9.67 12.34 13.90
CA PRO A 227 11.04 12.44 14.40
C PRO A 227 11.59 11.08 14.84
N ASN A 228 12.84 10.81 14.48
CA ASN A 228 13.57 9.58 14.82
C ASN A 228 12.99 8.26 14.27
N SER A 229 11.86 8.29 13.57
CA SER A 229 11.32 7.08 12.94
C SER A 229 12.12 6.67 11.70
N THR A 230 12.23 5.37 11.53
CA THR A 230 12.85 4.70 10.39
C THR A 230 11.78 4.20 9.41
N HIS A 231 12.20 3.59 8.28
CA HIS A 231 11.27 2.94 7.33
C HIS A 231 10.39 1.86 7.96
N PHE A 232 10.86 1.22 9.03
CA PHE A 232 10.23 0.03 9.58
C PHE A 232 9.37 0.28 10.82
N ASN A 233 9.59 1.37 11.56
CA ASN A 233 8.94 1.63 12.84
C ASN A 233 7.99 2.84 12.85
N VAL A 234 7.66 3.41 11.69
CA VAL A 234 6.70 4.52 11.55
C VAL A 234 5.39 4.23 12.29
N HIS A 235 4.86 3.03 12.17
CA HIS A 235 3.59 2.60 12.80
C HIS A 235 3.66 2.51 14.33
N LEU A 236 4.85 2.52 14.93
CA LEU A 236 5.04 2.51 16.39
C LEU A 236 5.10 3.93 16.99
N HIS A 237 5.23 4.97 16.17
CA HIS A 237 5.34 6.36 16.62
C HIS A 237 4.00 6.87 17.15
N ASP A 238 4.02 7.57 18.30
CA ASP A 238 2.80 8.05 18.96
C ASP A 238 2.00 9.03 18.10
N ASP A 239 2.68 9.95 17.38
CA ASP A 239 2.01 10.87 16.46
C ASP A 239 1.36 10.14 15.29
N TYR A 240 1.95 9.03 14.80
CA TYR A 240 1.31 8.17 13.81
C TYR A 240 0.01 7.60 14.36
N LYS A 241 0.05 6.94 15.52
CA LYS A 241 -1.13 6.32 16.16
C LYS A 241 -2.22 7.35 16.45
N LYS A 242 -1.85 8.48 17.04
CA LYS A 242 -2.77 9.58 17.31
C LYS A 242 -3.45 10.10 16.04
N LYS A 243 -2.66 10.32 14.98
CA LYS A 243 -3.21 10.82 13.71
C LYS A 243 -4.08 9.78 13.02
N ILE A 244 -3.68 8.51 12.99
CA ILE A 244 -4.51 7.41 12.47
C ILE A 244 -5.84 7.35 13.22
N LYS A 245 -5.83 7.38 14.56
CA LYS A 245 -7.05 7.38 15.37
C LYS A 245 -7.99 8.53 14.98
N ASN A 246 -7.46 9.74 14.77
CA ASN A 246 -8.26 10.90 14.34
C ASN A 246 -8.82 10.73 12.92
N ILE A 247 -8.07 10.09 12.00
CA ILE A 247 -8.57 9.79 10.65
C ILE A 247 -9.69 8.74 10.72
N LEU A 248 -9.58 7.78 11.65
CA LEU A 248 -10.52 6.68 11.80
C LEU A 248 -11.75 7.03 12.67
N SER A 249 -11.76 8.15 13.36
CA SER A 249 -12.94 8.64 14.08
C SER A 249 -14.03 9.13 13.12
#